data_d32733b8a76cdf628c346b56a2e030cf
#
_entry.id   d32733b8a76cdf628c346b56a2e030cf
#
_cell.length_a   1.000
_cell.length_b   1.000
_cell.length_c   1.000
_cell.angle_alpha   90.00
_cell.angle_beta   90.00
_cell.angle_gamma   90.00
#
_symmetry.space_group_name_H-M   'P 1'
#
loop_
_entity.id
_entity.type
_entity.pdbx_description
1 polymer ?
#
loop_
_entity_poly.entity_id
_entity_poly.type
_entity_poly.pdbx_seq_one_letter_code
_entity_poly.pdbx_strand_id
1 'polypeptide(L)'
;MPVPEMAVSPVKSLYWEVFPPMPTRRVYCTPLFQDGLLYVLGGCSETGLPLDTAEALDVTSQTWTQLPPLPTARAGAAAVTLGNRLLVIGGMDAQQSPLSSVEIYNPDEGKWERKASLGQPSMGITSVEKDGKVYALGGMGTDTTPQALVRVYEPAKDQWQPLPSMPTPRYGAASFLRGNKIYVLGGRQGKLPVTAFEAFDLEVKSWTRFPCIPSRRAFASCAVTDRCFFSLGGLQQPGPHNFYSRPHFVSTMEEYDTELGVWIKPTRASRMREKRADFVAGCLGGRVIAAGGLGNQPSPLASVESYNPVKKRWEYAAPLPSPRCSCASLQTPHMLFLIGGVAQGPSNAVEALCLRETV
;
A
#
# COMPACT_ATOMS: atom_id res chain seq x y z
N MET A 1 15.72 -27.08 -42.32
CA MET A 1 14.90 -25.91 -41.91
C MET A 1 15.60 -25.28 -40.73
N PRO A 2 15.97 -24.01 -40.75
CA PRO A 2 16.56 -23.36 -39.60
C PRO A 2 15.49 -23.24 -38.50
N VAL A 3 15.88 -23.61 -37.28
CA VAL A 3 15.08 -23.39 -36.09
C VAL A 3 14.89 -21.88 -35.95
N PRO A 4 13.65 -21.35 -35.75
CA PRO A 4 13.48 -19.93 -35.57
C PRO A 4 14.22 -19.53 -34.31
N GLU A 5 15.15 -18.59 -34.40
CA GLU A 5 15.76 -17.92 -33.26
C GLU A 5 14.63 -17.32 -32.46
N MET A 6 14.41 -17.85 -31.23
CA MET A 6 13.52 -17.22 -30.30
C MET A 6 14.12 -15.86 -29.97
N ALA A 7 13.39 -14.80 -30.33
CA ALA A 7 13.76 -13.44 -29.97
C ALA A 7 13.97 -13.39 -28.47
N VAL A 8 15.22 -13.15 -28.06
CA VAL A 8 15.56 -12.97 -26.64
C VAL A 8 14.85 -11.70 -26.18
N SER A 9 13.91 -11.83 -25.25
CA SER A 9 13.28 -10.65 -24.65
C SER A 9 14.35 -9.72 -24.08
N PRO A 10 14.24 -8.39 -24.27
CA PRO A 10 15.21 -7.45 -23.74
C PRO A 10 15.37 -7.65 -22.23
N VAL A 11 16.60 -7.65 -21.74
CA VAL A 11 16.90 -7.79 -20.32
C VAL A 11 16.43 -6.53 -19.61
N LYS A 12 15.47 -6.67 -18.71
CA LYS A 12 14.97 -5.56 -17.91
C LYS A 12 15.86 -5.43 -16.67
N SER A 13 16.38 -4.24 -16.43
CA SER A 13 17.19 -3.92 -15.25
C SER A 13 16.45 -2.93 -14.35
N LEU A 14 16.78 -2.99 -13.06
CA LEU A 14 16.24 -2.09 -12.04
C LEU A 14 17.32 -1.13 -11.59
N TYR A 15 16.95 0.14 -11.41
CA TYR A 15 17.85 1.18 -10.92
C TYR A 15 17.10 2.15 -10.00
N TRP A 16 17.83 2.78 -9.08
CA TRP A 16 17.26 3.79 -8.20
C TRP A 16 17.38 5.18 -8.81
N GLU A 17 16.28 5.93 -8.72
CA GLU A 17 16.26 7.37 -8.95
C GLU A 17 16.02 8.06 -7.62
N VAL A 18 16.93 8.97 -7.24
CA VAL A 18 16.87 9.74 -6.01
C VAL A 18 16.34 11.12 -6.36
N PHE A 19 15.16 11.46 -5.83
CA PHE A 19 14.54 12.75 -6.04
C PHE A 19 14.98 13.74 -4.98
N PRO A 20 14.80 15.05 -5.19
CA PRO A 20 14.99 16.03 -4.13
C PRO A 20 14.12 15.67 -2.92
N PRO A 21 14.64 15.81 -1.69
CA PRO A 21 13.86 15.47 -0.50
C PRO A 21 12.63 16.38 -0.36
N MET A 22 11.60 15.83 0.28
CA MET A 22 10.41 16.61 0.61
C MET A 22 10.78 17.81 1.49
N PRO A 23 10.12 18.97 1.32
CA PRO A 23 10.28 20.09 2.23
C PRO A 23 9.97 19.77 3.68
N THR A 24 9.12 18.78 3.92
CA THR A 24 8.68 18.38 5.25
C THR A 24 8.99 16.90 5.49
N ARG A 25 9.62 16.59 6.64
CA ARG A 25 9.82 15.21 7.10
C ARG A 25 8.48 14.64 7.56
N ARG A 26 8.16 13.42 7.12
CA ARG A 26 6.86 12.82 7.47
C ARG A 26 6.86 11.30 7.41
N VAL A 27 6.02 10.72 8.26
CA VAL A 27 5.68 9.31 8.25
C VAL A 27 4.14 9.18 8.13
N TYR A 28 3.67 8.08 7.57
CA TYR A 28 2.23 7.83 7.34
C TYR A 28 1.54 8.89 6.48
N CYS A 29 2.27 9.46 5.53
CA CYS A 29 1.69 10.35 4.54
C CYS A 29 0.91 9.56 3.48
N THR A 30 0.05 10.27 2.77
CA THR A 30 -0.77 9.70 1.72
C THR A 30 -0.25 10.16 0.36
N PRO A 31 0.31 9.26 -0.47
CA PRO A 31 0.79 9.61 -1.80
C PRO A 31 -0.27 9.36 -2.86
N LEU A 32 -0.28 10.21 -3.87
CA LEU A 32 -1.02 10.01 -5.13
C LEU A 32 -0.13 10.42 -6.30
N PHE A 33 -0.35 9.82 -7.44
CA PHE A 33 0.40 10.16 -8.66
C PHE A 33 -0.57 10.45 -9.79
N GLN A 34 -0.41 11.62 -10.42
CA GLN A 34 -1.24 12.02 -11.55
C GLN A 34 -0.53 13.03 -12.43
N ASP A 35 -0.57 12.80 -13.74
CA ASP A 35 -0.03 13.72 -14.76
C ASP A 35 1.41 14.14 -14.48
N GLY A 36 2.27 13.19 -14.11
CA GLY A 36 3.67 13.43 -13.83
C GLY A 36 3.97 14.11 -12.48
N LEU A 37 2.95 14.30 -11.64
CA LEU A 37 3.08 14.88 -10.31
C LEU A 37 2.89 13.82 -9.23
N LEU A 38 3.85 13.75 -8.33
CA LEU A 38 3.74 12.97 -7.09
C LEU A 38 3.22 13.89 -6.00
N TYR A 39 1.98 13.66 -5.58
CA TYR A 39 1.37 14.38 -4.47
C TYR A 39 1.65 13.66 -3.17
N VAL A 40 2.03 14.41 -2.14
CA VAL A 40 2.26 13.89 -0.80
C VAL A 40 1.43 14.71 0.18
N LEU A 41 0.53 14.04 0.88
CA LEU A 41 -0.53 14.67 1.67
C LEU A 41 -0.43 14.24 3.12
N GLY A 42 -0.40 15.20 4.04
CA GLY A 42 -0.48 14.95 5.47
C GLY A 42 0.65 14.07 6.02
N GLY A 43 0.30 13.18 6.92
CA GLY A 43 1.23 12.34 7.67
C GLY A 43 1.52 12.88 9.05
N CYS A 44 2.53 12.33 9.73
CA CYS A 44 2.98 12.78 11.04
C CYS A 44 4.36 13.42 10.97
N SER A 45 4.54 14.49 11.74
CA SER A 45 5.82 15.18 11.94
C SER A 45 6.69 14.48 12.99
N GLU A 46 7.86 15.06 13.27
CA GLU A 46 8.78 14.61 14.32
C GLU A 46 8.15 14.65 15.72
N THR A 47 7.19 15.55 15.93
CA THR A 47 6.47 15.66 17.20
C THR A 47 5.35 14.63 17.35
N GLY A 48 5.10 13.81 16.30
CA GLY A 48 4.00 12.86 16.28
C GLY A 48 2.64 13.47 15.97
N LEU A 49 2.59 14.78 15.69
CA LEU A 49 1.34 15.44 15.34
C LEU A 49 1.04 15.29 13.85
N PRO A 50 -0.21 15.05 13.47
CA PRO A 50 -0.63 15.05 12.08
C PRO A 50 -0.39 16.39 11.40
N LEU A 51 -0.07 16.32 10.14
CA LEU A 51 0.22 17.46 9.28
C LEU A 51 -0.99 17.79 8.40
N ASP A 52 -1.17 19.07 8.12
CA ASP A 52 -2.11 19.54 7.09
C ASP A 52 -1.38 19.93 5.80
N THR A 53 -0.05 19.85 5.77
CA THR A 53 0.73 20.23 4.61
C THR A 53 0.57 19.27 3.45
N ALA A 54 0.55 19.82 2.25
CA ALA A 54 0.46 19.07 1.00
C ALA A 54 1.51 19.62 0.04
N GLU A 55 2.21 18.72 -0.64
CA GLU A 55 3.31 19.06 -1.52
C GLU A 55 3.23 18.20 -2.80
N ALA A 56 3.71 18.74 -3.91
CA ALA A 56 3.73 18.01 -5.18
C ALA A 56 5.15 18.08 -5.78
N LEU A 57 5.64 16.92 -6.21
CA LEU A 57 6.89 16.79 -6.95
C LEU A 57 6.59 16.58 -8.42
N ASP A 58 7.07 17.50 -9.25
CA ASP A 58 7.17 17.26 -10.68
C ASP A 58 8.36 16.34 -10.93
N VAL A 59 8.11 15.09 -11.33
CA VAL A 59 9.18 14.09 -11.47
C VAL A 59 10.11 14.38 -12.64
N THR A 60 9.65 15.13 -13.65
CA THR A 60 10.47 15.51 -14.81
C THR A 60 11.41 16.66 -14.48
N SER A 61 10.89 17.77 -13.94
CA SER A 61 11.69 18.91 -13.55
C SER A 61 12.38 18.74 -12.21
N GLN A 62 11.99 17.74 -11.42
CA GLN A 62 12.48 17.48 -10.06
C GLN A 62 12.28 18.67 -9.12
N THR A 63 11.13 19.31 -9.22
CA THR A 63 10.80 20.52 -8.46
C THR A 63 9.62 20.25 -7.54
N TRP A 64 9.77 20.58 -6.25
CA TRP A 64 8.68 20.56 -5.28
C TRP A 64 7.89 21.86 -5.31
N THR A 65 6.57 21.75 -5.28
CA THR A 65 5.64 22.88 -5.15
C THR A 65 4.78 22.64 -3.92
N GLN A 66 4.66 23.67 -3.08
CA GLN A 66 3.75 23.63 -1.94
C GLN A 66 2.32 23.89 -2.40
N LEU A 67 1.40 23.03 -1.98
CA LEU A 67 -0.03 23.17 -2.24
C LEU A 67 -0.72 23.86 -1.06
N PRO A 68 -1.94 24.37 -1.25
CA PRO A 68 -2.76 24.80 -0.12
C PRO A 68 -2.89 23.68 0.91
N PRO A 69 -2.89 23.98 2.22
CA PRO A 69 -2.99 22.95 3.23
C PRO A 69 -4.34 22.24 3.20
N LEU A 70 -4.34 20.97 3.63
CA LEU A 70 -5.57 20.23 3.87
C LEU A 70 -6.46 20.97 4.87
N PRO A 71 -7.78 21.03 4.67
CA PRO A 71 -8.66 21.63 5.68
C PRO A 71 -8.58 20.97 7.06
N THR A 72 -8.23 19.69 7.09
CA THR A 72 -8.05 18.94 8.33
C THR A 72 -6.70 18.24 8.32
N ALA A 73 -5.85 18.49 9.32
CA ALA A 73 -4.60 17.77 9.51
C ALA A 73 -4.90 16.29 9.77
N ARG A 74 -4.21 15.41 9.07
CA ARG A 74 -4.45 13.97 9.16
C ARG A 74 -3.25 13.12 8.83
N ALA A 75 -3.17 11.96 9.46
CA ALA A 75 -2.20 10.92 9.17
C ALA A 75 -2.93 9.61 8.82
N GLY A 76 -2.31 8.76 8.02
CA GLY A 76 -2.88 7.46 7.68
C GLY A 76 -4.22 7.52 6.97
N ALA A 77 -4.47 8.57 6.20
CA ALA A 77 -5.67 8.68 5.38
C ALA A 77 -5.61 7.78 4.16
N ALA A 78 -6.79 7.38 3.68
CA ALA A 78 -6.91 6.80 2.35
C ALA A 78 -7.11 7.91 1.32
N ALA A 79 -6.69 7.67 0.09
CA ALA A 79 -6.90 8.61 -1.00
C ALA A 79 -6.99 7.90 -2.34
N VAL A 80 -7.72 8.52 -3.26
CA VAL A 80 -7.80 8.08 -4.64
C VAL A 80 -7.78 9.30 -5.56
N THR A 81 -7.34 9.07 -6.80
CA THR A 81 -7.55 10.06 -7.86
C THR A 81 -8.95 9.87 -8.45
N LEU A 82 -9.66 10.95 -8.62
CA LEU A 82 -11.02 10.98 -9.16
C LEU A 82 -11.06 11.95 -10.34
N GLY A 83 -10.92 11.43 -11.56
CA GLY A 83 -10.61 12.26 -12.71
C GLY A 83 -9.25 12.94 -12.52
N ASN A 84 -9.20 14.28 -12.60
CA ASN A 84 -8.02 15.07 -12.30
C ASN A 84 -7.95 15.56 -10.84
N ARG A 85 -8.87 15.12 -9.98
CA ARG A 85 -8.99 15.57 -8.59
C ARG A 85 -8.46 14.52 -7.63
N LEU A 86 -8.09 14.98 -6.42
CA LEU A 86 -7.59 14.13 -5.35
C LEU A 86 -8.63 14.07 -4.23
N LEU A 87 -9.11 12.86 -3.92
CA LEU A 87 -10.07 12.64 -2.84
C LEU A 87 -9.35 12.00 -1.65
N VAL A 88 -9.43 12.65 -0.48
CA VAL A 88 -8.79 12.19 0.77
C VAL A 88 -9.86 11.81 1.76
N ILE A 89 -9.72 10.65 2.38
CA ILE A 89 -10.76 9.98 3.13
C ILE A 89 -10.25 9.56 4.51
N GLY A 90 -10.89 10.02 5.57
CA GLY A 90 -10.64 9.55 6.92
C GLY A 90 -9.23 9.80 7.41
N GLY A 91 -8.68 8.83 8.12
CA GLY A 91 -7.38 8.95 8.79
C GLY A 91 -7.53 9.29 10.26
N MET A 92 -6.48 9.87 10.84
CA MET A 92 -6.37 10.12 12.26
C MET A 92 -6.00 11.58 12.51
N ASP A 93 -6.66 12.20 13.48
CA ASP A 93 -6.39 13.58 13.91
C ASP A 93 -5.31 13.68 15.02
N ALA A 94 -5.10 14.91 15.52
CA ALA A 94 -4.08 15.19 16.53
C ALA A 94 -4.36 14.52 17.89
N GLN A 95 -5.60 14.17 18.18
CA GLN A 95 -5.99 13.43 19.38
C GLN A 95 -5.93 11.90 19.18
N GLN A 96 -5.35 11.44 18.07
CA GLN A 96 -5.31 10.03 17.67
C GLN A 96 -6.72 9.43 17.50
N SER A 97 -7.69 10.26 17.17
CA SER A 97 -9.06 9.84 16.90
C SER A 97 -9.29 9.68 15.40
N PRO A 98 -10.06 8.66 14.98
CA PRO A 98 -10.42 8.50 13.59
C PRO A 98 -11.26 9.68 13.08
N LEU A 99 -11.07 10.00 11.79
CA LEU A 99 -11.80 11.07 11.11
C LEU A 99 -12.90 10.50 10.22
N SER A 100 -14.02 11.22 10.13
CA SER A 100 -15.09 10.93 9.18
C SER A 100 -15.05 11.86 7.96
N SER A 101 -14.24 12.90 8.00
CA SER A 101 -14.20 13.93 6.97
C SER A 101 -13.57 13.44 5.67
N VAL A 102 -14.10 13.95 4.57
CA VAL A 102 -13.67 13.68 3.21
C VAL A 102 -13.44 15.02 2.51
N GLU A 103 -12.29 15.16 1.87
CA GLU A 103 -11.86 16.41 1.25
C GLU A 103 -11.36 16.14 -0.17
N ILE A 104 -11.66 17.05 -1.07
CA ILE A 104 -11.23 16.94 -2.47
C ILE A 104 -10.37 18.14 -2.85
N TYR A 105 -9.29 17.88 -3.58
CA TYR A 105 -8.44 18.91 -4.15
C TYR A 105 -8.67 19.00 -5.65
N ASN A 106 -8.94 20.22 -6.13
CA ASN A 106 -9.04 20.52 -7.55
C ASN A 106 -7.77 21.26 -7.99
N PRO A 107 -6.87 20.59 -8.75
CA PRO A 107 -5.64 21.23 -9.21
C PRO A 107 -5.86 22.45 -10.11
N ASP A 108 -6.94 22.45 -10.91
CA ASP A 108 -7.24 23.57 -11.83
C ASP A 108 -7.62 24.83 -11.09
N GLU A 109 -8.31 24.71 -9.97
CA GLU A 109 -8.70 25.84 -9.12
C GLU A 109 -7.70 26.11 -7.99
N GLY A 110 -6.83 25.14 -7.68
CA GLY A 110 -5.88 25.22 -6.57
C GLY A 110 -6.56 25.28 -5.20
N LYS A 111 -7.68 24.58 -5.03
CA LYS A 111 -8.50 24.66 -3.83
C LYS A 111 -8.89 23.29 -3.29
N TRP A 112 -8.94 23.19 -1.96
CA TRP A 112 -9.58 22.10 -1.23
C TRP A 112 -11.03 22.42 -0.94
N GLU A 113 -11.87 21.40 -1.02
CA GLU A 113 -13.30 21.49 -0.71
C GLU A 113 -13.71 20.29 0.14
N ARG A 114 -14.55 20.53 1.13
CA ARG A 114 -15.12 19.44 1.92
C ARG A 114 -16.24 18.78 1.13
N LYS A 115 -16.27 17.46 1.17
CA LYS A 115 -17.33 16.64 0.58
C LYS A 115 -18.10 15.90 1.67
N ALA A 116 -19.12 15.14 1.28
CA ALA A 116 -19.94 14.39 2.21
C ALA A 116 -19.08 13.50 3.11
N SER A 117 -19.32 13.58 4.40
CA SER A 117 -18.65 12.78 5.41
C SER A 117 -18.99 11.30 5.26
N LEU A 118 -18.07 10.42 5.73
CA LEU A 118 -18.33 8.99 5.78
C LEU A 118 -19.52 8.61 6.68
N GLY A 119 -19.98 9.52 7.53
CA GLY A 119 -20.99 9.23 8.54
C GLY A 119 -20.39 8.68 9.82
N GLN A 120 -19.51 7.72 9.75
CA GLN A 120 -18.77 7.18 10.89
C GLN A 120 -17.27 7.42 10.71
N PRO A 121 -16.56 7.87 11.76
CA PRO A 121 -15.13 8.01 11.72
C PRO A 121 -14.44 6.68 11.42
N SER A 122 -13.38 6.73 10.64
CA SER A 122 -12.63 5.52 10.28
C SER A 122 -11.17 5.83 9.96
N MET A 123 -10.28 5.08 10.57
CA MET A 123 -8.85 5.07 10.25
C MET A 123 -8.44 3.69 9.75
N GLY A 124 -7.39 3.64 8.95
CA GLY A 124 -6.96 2.37 8.36
C GLY A 124 -7.93 1.82 7.31
N ILE A 125 -8.73 2.70 6.73
CA ILE A 125 -9.59 2.39 5.57
C ILE A 125 -8.71 2.04 4.36
N THR A 126 -9.18 1.10 3.53
CA THR A 126 -8.65 0.91 2.20
C THR A 126 -9.66 1.42 1.17
N SER A 127 -9.17 2.01 0.08
CA SER A 127 -10.05 2.60 -0.94
C SER A 127 -9.55 2.30 -2.35
N VAL A 128 -10.50 2.17 -3.26
CA VAL A 128 -10.25 2.02 -4.70
C VAL A 128 -11.22 2.89 -5.49
N GLU A 129 -10.82 3.29 -6.68
CA GLU A 129 -11.66 4.00 -7.64
C GLU A 129 -11.97 3.10 -8.82
N LYS A 130 -13.19 3.12 -9.28
CA LYS A 130 -13.62 2.42 -10.50
C LYS A 130 -14.72 3.21 -11.19
N ASP A 131 -14.51 3.56 -12.45
CA ASP A 131 -15.50 4.22 -13.31
C ASP A 131 -16.12 5.48 -12.69
N GLY A 132 -15.29 6.30 -12.04
CA GLY A 132 -15.72 7.55 -11.43
C GLY A 132 -16.40 7.41 -10.07
N LYS A 133 -16.41 6.22 -9.49
CA LYS A 133 -16.94 5.95 -8.14
C LYS A 133 -15.81 5.52 -7.22
N VAL A 134 -15.96 5.88 -5.94
CA VAL A 134 -14.94 5.58 -4.93
C VAL A 134 -15.52 4.61 -3.89
N TYR A 135 -14.80 3.51 -3.66
CA TYR A 135 -15.19 2.49 -2.70
C TYR A 135 -14.28 2.57 -1.49
N ALA A 136 -14.86 2.67 -0.31
CA ALA A 136 -14.15 2.68 0.97
C ALA A 136 -14.54 1.46 1.78
N LEU A 137 -13.53 0.70 2.24
CA LEU A 137 -13.74 -0.61 2.84
C LEU A 137 -13.06 -0.70 4.21
N GLY A 138 -13.81 -1.14 5.19
CA GLY A 138 -13.33 -1.43 6.53
C GLY A 138 -12.87 -0.21 7.29
N GLY A 139 -11.86 -0.42 8.12
CA GLY A 139 -11.29 0.60 8.99
C GLY A 139 -11.53 0.32 10.45
N MET A 140 -11.13 1.26 11.31
CA MET A 140 -11.31 1.20 12.76
C MET A 140 -11.99 2.48 13.23
N GLY A 141 -13.04 2.32 14.05
CA GLY A 141 -13.78 3.44 14.62
C GLY A 141 -13.18 3.99 15.90
N THR A 142 -13.85 4.99 16.48
CA THR A 142 -13.44 5.65 17.74
C THR A 142 -13.43 4.71 18.93
N ASP A 143 -14.23 3.66 18.90
CA ASP A 143 -14.28 2.59 19.90
C ASP A 143 -13.18 1.54 19.74
N THR A 144 -12.26 1.75 18.80
CA THR A 144 -11.19 0.82 18.39
C THR A 144 -11.68 -0.51 17.81
N THR A 145 -12.96 -0.61 17.49
CA THR A 145 -13.55 -1.81 16.90
C THR A 145 -13.27 -1.86 15.40
N PRO A 146 -12.79 -3.00 14.86
CA PRO A 146 -12.67 -3.19 13.43
C PRO A 146 -14.02 -3.09 12.74
N GLN A 147 -14.06 -2.47 11.56
CA GLN A 147 -15.28 -2.23 10.80
C GLN A 147 -15.37 -3.17 9.60
N ALA A 148 -16.59 -3.63 9.32
CA ALA A 148 -16.92 -4.39 8.12
C ALA A 148 -17.59 -3.51 7.04
N LEU A 149 -17.73 -2.22 7.28
CA LEU A 149 -18.47 -1.30 6.44
C LEU A 149 -17.83 -1.16 5.06
N VAL A 150 -18.69 -1.16 4.04
CA VAL A 150 -18.32 -0.90 2.65
C VAL A 150 -19.26 0.19 2.14
N ARG A 151 -18.68 1.22 1.55
CA ARG A 151 -19.45 2.38 1.06
C ARG A 151 -18.95 2.76 -0.33
N VAL A 152 -19.87 3.26 -1.15
CA VAL A 152 -19.52 3.84 -2.44
C VAL A 152 -19.87 5.33 -2.44
N TYR A 153 -18.94 6.13 -2.91
CA TYR A 153 -19.13 7.58 -3.10
C TYR A 153 -19.50 7.86 -4.54
N GLU A 154 -20.61 8.59 -4.71
CA GLU A 154 -21.09 9.07 -6.00
C GLU A 154 -20.83 10.58 -6.10
N PRO A 155 -19.83 11.03 -6.89
CA PRO A 155 -19.46 12.44 -6.93
C PRO A 155 -20.56 13.37 -7.40
N ALA A 156 -21.36 12.92 -8.38
CA ALA A 156 -22.44 13.73 -8.93
C ALA A 156 -23.52 14.11 -7.90
N LYS A 157 -23.74 13.26 -6.91
CA LYS A 157 -24.70 13.47 -5.82
C LYS A 157 -24.07 13.93 -4.53
N ASP A 158 -22.74 13.89 -4.45
CA ASP A 158 -21.98 14.11 -3.20
C ASP A 158 -22.54 13.27 -2.03
N GLN A 159 -22.65 11.97 -2.25
CA GLN A 159 -23.26 11.05 -1.28
C GLN A 159 -22.49 9.73 -1.20
N TRP A 160 -22.39 9.21 0.03
CA TRP A 160 -21.96 7.86 0.32
C TRP A 160 -23.17 6.94 0.45
N GLN A 161 -23.13 5.81 -0.25
CA GLN A 161 -24.17 4.79 -0.16
C GLN A 161 -23.58 3.52 0.46
N PRO A 162 -24.31 2.87 1.38
CA PRO A 162 -23.85 1.60 1.93
C PRO A 162 -23.93 0.49 0.89
N LEU A 163 -22.96 -0.41 0.94
CA LEU A 163 -22.91 -1.65 0.18
C LEU A 163 -22.86 -2.83 1.15
N PRO A 164 -23.06 -4.08 0.69
CA PRO A 164 -22.95 -5.24 1.55
C PRO A 164 -21.64 -5.27 2.30
N SER A 165 -21.71 -5.49 3.62
CA SER A 165 -20.55 -5.50 4.51
C SER A 165 -19.59 -6.64 4.20
N MET A 166 -18.29 -6.42 4.46
CA MET A 166 -17.31 -7.48 4.36
C MET A 166 -17.65 -8.63 5.31
N PRO A 167 -17.39 -9.89 4.91
CA PRO A 167 -17.54 -11.02 5.81
C PRO A 167 -16.65 -10.92 7.06
N THR A 168 -15.48 -10.30 6.95
CA THR A 168 -14.51 -10.16 8.04
C THR A 168 -14.21 -8.69 8.29
N PRO A 169 -14.59 -8.13 9.46
CA PRO A 169 -14.22 -6.77 9.85
C PRO A 169 -12.70 -6.64 9.96
N ARG A 170 -12.15 -5.53 9.49
CA ARG A 170 -10.69 -5.32 9.53
C ARG A 170 -10.29 -3.89 9.20
N TYR A 171 -9.08 -3.53 9.61
CA TYR A 171 -8.40 -2.31 9.21
C TYR A 171 -6.96 -2.59 8.79
N GLY A 172 -6.36 -1.67 8.05
CA GLY A 172 -5.00 -1.84 7.54
C GLY A 172 -4.86 -2.96 6.52
N ALA A 173 -5.94 -3.35 5.85
CA ALA A 173 -5.91 -4.36 4.80
C ALA A 173 -5.33 -3.80 3.50
N ALA A 174 -4.82 -4.69 2.67
CA ALA A 174 -4.50 -4.38 1.28
C ALA A 174 -5.73 -4.62 0.40
N SER A 175 -5.97 -3.74 -0.56
CA SER A 175 -7.05 -3.93 -1.53
C SER A 175 -6.52 -3.73 -2.95
N PHE A 176 -7.04 -4.54 -3.86
CA PHE A 176 -6.63 -4.51 -5.26
C PHE A 176 -7.87 -4.62 -6.15
N LEU A 177 -7.98 -3.72 -7.10
CA LEU A 177 -9.00 -3.80 -8.13
C LEU A 177 -8.49 -4.64 -9.29
N ARG A 178 -9.25 -5.67 -9.66
CA ARG A 178 -8.95 -6.49 -10.83
C ARG A 178 -10.25 -6.83 -11.55
N GLY A 179 -10.39 -6.36 -12.79
CA GLY A 179 -11.67 -6.46 -13.50
C GLY A 179 -12.75 -5.71 -12.73
N ASN A 180 -13.87 -6.38 -12.48
CA ASN A 180 -15.00 -5.86 -11.70
C ASN A 180 -14.99 -6.30 -10.24
N LYS A 181 -13.84 -6.70 -9.70
CA LYS A 181 -13.75 -7.18 -8.32
C LYS A 181 -12.75 -6.40 -7.51
N ILE A 182 -13.11 -6.12 -6.25
CA ILE A 182 -12.20 -5.58 -5.25
C ILE A 182 -11.77 -6.71 -4.35
N TYR A 183 -10.49 -7.08 -4.43
CA TYR A 183 -9.89 -8.09 -3.56
C TYR A 183 -9.37 -7.42 -2.29
N VAL A 184 -9.69 -8.00 -1.13
CA VAL A 184 -9.23 -7.52 0.17
C VAL A 184 -8.45 -8.63 0.87
N LEU A 185 -7.24 -8.31 1.27
CA LEU A 185 -6.27 -9.27 1.78
C LEU A 185 -5.71 -8.81 3.12
N GLY A 186 -5.78 -9.65 4.12
CA GLY A 186 -5.13 -9.42 5.40
C GLY A 186 -5.74 -8.29 6.21
N GLY A 187 -4.88 -7.50 6.84
CA GLY A 187 -5.25 -6.48 7.81
C GLY A 187 -5.22 -6.99 9.24
N ARG A 188 -5.86 -6.25 10.15
CA ARG A 188 -5.83 -6.57 11.58
C ARG A 188 -7.17 -6.38 12.24
N GLN A 189 -7.36 -7.10 13.34
CA GLN A 189 -8.39 -6.90 14.35
C GLN A 189 -7.65 -6.71 15.69
N GLY A 190 -7.41 -5.46 16.08
CA GLY A 190 -6.54 -5.17 17.21
C GLY A 190 -5.11 -5.65 16.97
N LYS A 191 -4.60 -6.49 17.86
CA LYS A 191 -3.28 -7.11 17.73
C LYS A 191 -3.28 -8.38 16.85
N LEU A 192 -4.46 -8.87 16.47
CA LEU A 192 -4.59 -10.12 15.71
C LEU A 192 -4.51 -9.87 14.21
N PRO A 193 -3.55 -10.49 13.49
CA PRO A 193 -3.54 -10.47 12.05
C PRO A 193 -4.76 -11.19 11.47
N VAL A 194 -5.33 -10.63 10.42
CA VAL A 194 -6.44 -11.24 9.69
C VAL A 194 -5.87 -12.06 8.54
N THR A 195 -6.31 -13.32 8.43
CA THR A 195 -5.93 -14.21 7.32
C THR A 195 -6.97 -14.25 6.20
N ALA A 196 -8.11 -13.60 6.38
CA ALA A 196 -9.18 -13.61 5.42
C ALA A 196 -8.76 -13.01 4.08
N PHE A 197 -9.17 -13.66 3.01
CA PHE A 197 -8.99 -13.23 1.64
C PHE A 197 -10.36 -13.27 0.96
N GLU A 198 -10.87 -12.11 0.58
CA GLU A 198 -12.25 -11.93 0.15
C GLU A 198 -12.30 -10.99 -1.04
N ALA A 199 -13.32 -11.15 -1.89
CA ALA A 199 -13.52 -10.24 -3.01
C ALA A 199 -14.98 -9.78 -3.10
N PHE A 200 -15.17 -8.51 -3.41
CA PHE A 200 -16.45 -7.89 -3.70
C PHE A 200 -16.62 -7.74 -5.20
N ASP A 201 -17.68 -8.34 -5.73
CA ASP A 201 -18.06 -8.20 -7.14
C ASP A 201 -18.90 -6.92 -7.29
N LEU A 202 -18.43 -5.97 -8.09
CA LEU A 202 -19.07 -4.68 -8.29
C LEU A 202 -20.36 -4.77 -9.11
N GLU A 203 -20.52 -5.80 -9.93
CA GLU A 203 -21.68 -5.99 -10.79
C GLU A 203 -22.82 -6.64 -10.01
N VAL A 204 -22.57 -7.79 -9.40
CA VAL A 204 -23.60 -8.53 -8.64
C VAL A 204 -23.70 -8.07 -7.19
N LYS A 205 -22.77 -7.24 -6.71
CA LYS A 205 -22.74 -6.66 -5.35
C LYS A 205 -22.78 -7.72 -4.26
N SER A 206 -21.92 -8.72 -4.38
CA SER A 206 -21.81 -9.80 -3.40
C SER A 206 -20.34 -10.10 -3.09
N TRP A 207 -20.14 -10.64 -1.89
CA TRP A 207 -18.82 -11.06 -1.40
C TRP A 207 -18.59 -12.54 -1.66
N THR A 208 -17.37 -12.88 -2.08
CA THR A 208 -16.86 -14.25 -2.18
C THR A 208 -15.69 -14.41 -1.22
N ARG A 209 -15.69 -15.49 -0.45
CA ARG A 209 -14.56 -15.89 0.39
C ARG A 209 -13.66 -16.82 -0.39
N PHE A 210 -12.37 -16.54 -0.37
CA PHE A 210 -11.33 -17.41 -0.90
C PHE A 210 -10.62 -18.13 0.25
N PRO A 211 -9.81 -19.15 -0.04
CA PRO A 211 -8.98 -19.77 1.00
C PRO A 211 -8.15 -18.73 1.74
N CYS A 212 -8.13 -18.82 3.07
CA CYS A 212 -7.39 -17.88 3.92
C CYS A 212 -5.88 -17.95 3.66
N ILE A 213 -5.18 -16.85 3.93
CA ILE A 213 -3.72 -16.83 3.98
C ILE A 213 -3.27 -17.91 4.97
N PRO A 214 -2.35 -18.82 4.58
CA PRO A 214 -1.99 -19.96 5.43
C PRO A 214 -1.36 -19.60 6.77
N SER A 215 -0.67 -18.46 6.87
CA SER A 215 -0.05 -18.03 8.13
C SER A 215 -0.50 -16.64 8.55
N ARG A 216 -0.51 -16.41 9.86
CA ARG A 216 -0.87 -15.13 10.49
C ARG A 216 0.36 -14.24 10.57
N ARG A 217 0.29 -13.09 9.90
CA ARG A 217 1.41 -12.13 9.89
C ARG A 217 0.91 -10.70 10.03
N ALA A 218 1.51 -9.99 10.97
CA ALA A 218 1.33 -8.55 11.11
C ALA A 218 2.44 -7.82 10.34
N PHE A 219 2.14 -6.62 9.84
CA PHE A 219 3.09 -5.78 9.10
C PHE A 219 3.74 -6.49 7.92
N ALA A 220 3.02 -7.45 7.34
CA ALA A 220 3.36 -8.05 6.06
C ALA A 220 3.05 -7.07 4.94
N SER A 221 3.71 -7.26 3.81
CA SER A 221 3.43 -6.51 2.60
C SER A 221 2.82 -7.41 1.55
N CYS A 222 2.00 -6.82 0.70
CA CYS A 222 1.31 -7.54 -0.38
C CYS A 222 1.75 -6.99 -1.72
N ALA A 223 1.81 -7.88 -2.71
CA ALA A 223 2.07 -7.51 -4.09
C ALA A 223 1.18 -8.33 -5.02
N VAL A 224 0.98 -7.83 -6.22
CA VAL A 224 0.12 -8.44 -7.22
C VAL A 224 0.85 -8.49 -8.55
N THR A 225 0.85 -9.66 -9.17
CA THR A 225 1.23 -9.84 -10.58
C THR A 225 -0.02 -10.15 -11.41
N ASP A 226 0.12 -10.34 -12.70
CA ASP A 226 -1.02 -10.66 -13.57
C ASP A 226 -1.76 -11.91 -13.13
N ARG A 227 -1.07 -12.88 -12.55
CA ARG A 227 -1.62 -14.19 -12.19
C ARG A 227 -1.78 -14.41 -10.70
N CYS A 228 -0.96 -13.76 -9.86
CA CYS A 228 -0.83 -14.15 -8.45
C CYS A 228 -0.97 -12.97 -7.49
N PHE A 229 -1.47 -13.27 -6.29
CA PHE A 229 -1.41 -12.40 -5.13
C PHE A 229 -0.37 -12.93 -4.16
N PHE A 230 0.42 -12.03 -3.57
CA PHE A 230 1.52 -12.39 -2.66
C PHE A 230 1.31 -11.76 -1.29
N SER A 231 1.58 -12.54 -0.26
CA SER A 231 1.73 -12.07 1.11
C SER A 231 3.16 -12.35 1.57
N LEU A 232 3.87 -11.30 1.97
CA LEU A 232 5.32 -11.33 2.13
C LEU A 232 5.75 -10.92 3.53
N GLY A 233 6.65 -11.69 4.14
CA GLY A 233 7.34 -11.31 5.36
C GLY A 233 6.41 -11.00 6.54
N GLY A 234 6.79 -9.99 7.31
CA GLY A 234 6.03 -9.53 8.46
C GLY A 234 6.49 -10.15 9.77
N LEU A 235 5.66 -9.98 10.80
CA LEU A 235 5.80 -10.59 12.12
C LEU A 235 4.81 -11.74 12.22
N GLN A 236 5.33 -12.96 12.27
CA GLN A 236 4.48 -14.14 12.37
C GLN A 236 4.10 -14.37 13.82
N GLN A 237 2.80 -14.55 14.07
CA GLN A 237 2.29 -14.94 15.37
C GLN A 237 2.63 -16.40 15.66
N PRO A 238 3.07 -16.73 16.89
CA PRO A 238 3.24 -18.12 17.28
C PRO A 238 1.92 -18.89 17.24
N GLY A 239 2.00 -20.19 17.02
CA GLY A 239 0.84 -21.07 17.04
C GLY A 239 0.17 -21.16 18.42
N PRO A 240 -1.02 -21.75 18.52
CA PRO A 240 -1.82 -21.75 19.75
C PRO A 240 -1.14 -22.44 20.96
N HIS A 241 -0.12 -23.23 20.74
CA HIS A 241 0.65 -23.89 21.81
C HIS A 241 1.76 -23.01 22.41
N ASN A 242 2.03 -21.84 21.81
CA ASN A 242 3.11 -20.93 22.22
C ASN A 242 2.56 -19.54 22.56
N PHE A 243 1.55 -19.49 23.38
CA PHE A 243 0.84 -18.25 23.76
C PHE A 243 1.75 -17.15 24.32
N TYR A 244 2.88 -17.51 24.93
CA TYR A 244 3.85 -16.58 25.52
C TYR A 244 5.02 -16.25 24.60
N SER A 245 5.11 -16.88 23.43
CA SER A 245 6.17 -16.57 22.49
C SER A 245 5.90 -15.26 21.78
N ARG A 246 6.93 -14.44 21.68
CA ARG A 246 6.82 -13.16 20.95
C ARG A 246 6.72 -13.42 19.45
N PRO A 247 5.96 -12.58 18.72
CA PRO A 247 6.02 -12.60 17.26
C PRO A 247 7.46 -12.42 16.78
N HIS A 248 7.82 -13.08 15.70
CA HIS A 248 9.17 -13.02 15.14
C HIS A 248 9.13 -12.61 13.67
N PHE A 249 10.18 -11.93 13.23
CA PHE A 249 10.34 -11.57 11.83
C PHE A 249 10.51 -12.81 10.97
N VAL A 250 9.87 -12.80 9.80
CA VAL A 250 9.96 -13.91 8.86
C VAL A 250 10.34 -13.45 7.47
N SER A 251 10.89 -14.37 6.70
CA SER A 251 11.25 -14.17 5.29
C SER A 251 10.34 -14.94 4.33
N THR A 252 9.28 -15.56 4.83
CA THR A 252 8.41 -16.42 4.05
C THR A 252 7.54 -15.63 3.08
N MET A 253 7.27 -16.25 1.94
CA MET A 253 6.41 -15.75 0.88
C MET A 253 5.26 -16.73 0.69
N GLU A 254 4.04 -16.21 0.63
CA GLU A 254 2.85 -16.98 0.29
C GLU A 254 2.24 -16.44 -0.98
N GLU A 255 1.96 -17.33 -1.91
CA GLU A 255 1.53 -17.01 -3.26
C GLU A 255 0.19 -17.68 -3.55
N TYR A 256 -0.81 -16.88 -3.93
CA TYR A 256 -2.10 -17.35 -4.36
C TYR A 256 -2.18 -17.30 -5.88
N ASP A 257 -2.36 -18.46 -6.50
CA ASP A 257 -2.55 -18.58 -7.95
C ASP A 257 -4.02 -18.39 -8.29
N THR A 258 -4.35 -17.34 -9.04
CA THR A 258 -5.73 -16.98 -9.36
C THR A 258 -6.38 -17.97 -10.36
N GLU A 259 -5.60 -18.65 -11.19
CA GLU A 259 -6.11 -19.64 -12.12
C GLU A 259 -6.38 -20.98 -11.43
N LEU A 260 -5.47 -21.41 -10.55
CA LEU A 260 -5.63 -22.64 -9.78
C LEU A 260 -6.56 -22.49 -8.58
N GLY A 261 -6.77 -21.26 -8.11
CA GLY A 261 -7.62 -20.96 -6.97
C GLY A 261 -7.08 -21.47 -5.63
N VAL A 262 -5.77 -21.59 -5.50
CA VAL A 262 -5.12 -22.15 -4.30
C VAL A 262 -3.90 -21.33 -3.90
N TRP A 263 -3.58 -21.36 -2.58
CA TRP A 263 -2.29 -20.93 -2.09
C TRP A 263 -1.24 -21.98 -2.43
N ILE A 264 -0.18 -21.58 -3.12
CA ILE A 264 0.89 -22.47 -3.51
C ILE A 264 1.70 -22.83 -2.26
N LYS A 265 2.00 -24.13 -2.09
CA LYS A 265 2.81 -24.58 -0.98
C LYS A 265 4.22 -23.96 -1.05
N PRO A 266 4.65 -23.19 -0.04
CA PRO A 266 5.94 -22.56 -0.08
C PRO A 266 7.08 -23.58 -0.02
N THR A 267 8.16 -23.28 -0.74
CA THR A 267 9.40 -24.06 -0.68
C THR A 267 10.47 -23.25 0.06
N ARG A 268 11.53 -23.93 0.50
CA ARG A 268 12.65 -23.25 1.14
C ARG A 268 13.32 -22.22 0.22
N ALA A 269 13.37 -22.52 -1.07
CA ALA A 269 13.96 -21.65 -2.08
C ALA A 269 13.13 -20.40 -2.38
N SER A 270 11.82 -20.40 -2.08
CA SER A 270 10.93 -19.26 -2.32
C SER A 270 10.93 -18.21 -1.21
N ARG A 271 11.72 -18.39 -0.16
CA ARG A 271 11.85 -17.39 0.90
C ARG A 271 12.68 -16.20 0.45
N MET A 272 12.31 -15.01 0.93
CA MET A 272 13.19 -13.86 0.81
C MET A 272 14.54 -14.16 1.49
N ARG A 273 15.56 -13.48 1.04
CA ARG A 273 16.91 -13.64 1.60
C ARG A 273 17.03 -13.04 2.99
N GLU A 274 16.18 -12.05 3.29
CA GLU A 274 16.13 -11.42 4.60
C GLU A 274 14.74 -11.47 5.21
N LYS A 275 14.69 -11.60 6.52
CA LYS A 275 13.48 -11.41 7.31
C LYS A 275 13.16 -9.92 7.35
N ARG A 276 11.93 -9.56 7.04
CA ARG A 276 11.53 -8.14 7.05
C ARG A 276 10.06 -7.95 7.35
N ALA A 277 9.76 -6.87 8.07
CA ALA A 277 8.42 -6.37 8.33
C ALA A 277 8.40 -4.87 8.08
N ASP A 278 7.21 -4.31 7.87
CA ASP A 278 6.99 -2.87 7.66
C ASP A 278 7.88 -2.33 6.51
N PHE A 279 7.92 -3.07 5.44
CA PHE A 279 8.70 -2.80 4.23
C PHE A 279 7.76 -2.49 3.06
N VAL A 280 8.32 -2.06 1.95
CA VAL A 280 7.57 -1.80 0.72
C VAL A 280 7.65 -3.00 -0.21
N ALA A 281 6.51 -3.41 -0.73
CA ALA A 281 6.41 -4.41 -1.78
C ALA A 281 5.74 -3.83 -3.02
N GLY A 282 6.08 -4.37 -4.17
CA GLY A 282 5.50 -3.98 -5.45
C GLY A 282 5.86 -4.98 -6.53
N CYS A 283 5.51 -4.64 -7.78
CA CYS A 283 5.80 -5.47 -8.94
C CYS A 283 6.32 -4.59 -10.07
N LEU A 284 7.51 -4.91 -10.56
CA LEU A 284 8.12 -4.22 -11.69
C LEU A 284 8.65 -5.24 -12.69
N GLY A 285 8.24 -5.10 -13.95
CA GLY A 285 8.69 -6.00 -15.02
C GLY A 285 8.38 -7.48 -14.77
N GLY A 286 7.23 -7.78 -14.16
CA GLY A 286 6.81 -9.13 -13.81
C GLY A 286 7.50 -9.73 -12.59
N ARG A 287 8.34 -8.97 -11.89
CA ARG A 287 9.02 -9.41 -10.67
C ARG A 287 8.43 -8.73 -9.44
N VAL A 288 8.23 -9.48 -8.39
CA VAL A 288 7.86 -8.95 -7.08
C VAL A 288 9.10 -8.34 -6.42
N ILE A 289 8.93 -7.14 -5.88
CA ILE A 289 10.00 -6.39 -5.22
C ILE A 289 9.69 -6.29 -3.72
N ALA A 290 10.72 -6.44 -2.90
CA ALA A 290 10.67 -6.18 -1.47
C ALA A 290 11.82 -5.22 -1.10
N ALA A 291 11.49 -4.08 -0.50
CA ALA A 291 12.46 -3.02 -0.25
C ALA A 291 12.41 -2.50 1.19
N GLY A 292 13.56 -2.43 1.84
CA GLY A 292 13.71 -1.85 3.17
C GLY A 292 12.99 -2.59 4.26
N GLY A 293 12.48 -1.86 5.25
CA GLY A 293 11.74 -2.39 6.39
C GLY A 293 12.61 -2.63 7.61
N LEU A 294 12.08 -3.42 8.53
CA LEU A 294 12.74 -3.82 9.77
C LEU A 294 13.03 -5.32 9.75
N GLY A 295 14.15 -5.69 10.32
CA GLY A 295 14.54 -7.08 10.56
C GLY A 295 14.99 -7.28 12.01
N ASN A 296 15.84 -8.28 12.24
CA ASN A 296 16.34 -8.58 13.58
C ASN A 296 17.35 -7.54 14.11
N GLN A 297 17.88 -6.68 13.25
CA GLN A 297 18.78 -5.61 13.64
C GLN A 297 17.98 -4.36 14.04
N PRO A 298 18.52 -3.52 14.94
CA PRO A 298 17.78 -2.35 15.44
C PRO A 298 17.58 -1.24 14.41
N SER A 299 18.39 -1.22 13.36
CA SER A 299 18.28 -0.19 12.30
C SER A 299 17.47 -0.68 11.10
N PRO A 300 16.82 0.23 10.35
CA PRO A 300 16.12 -0.14 9.14
C PRO A 300 17.02 -0.78 8.09
N LEU A 301 16.45 -1.67 7.29
CA LEU A 301 17.15 -2.38 6.23
C LEU A 301 17.39 -1.47 5.02
N ALA A 302 18.55 -1.62 4.39
CA ALA A 302 18.87 -1.04 3.09
C ALA A 302 18.62 -2.03 1.95
N SER A 303 18.51 -3.31 2.24
CA SER A 303 18.46 -4.34 1.21
C SER A 303 17.15 -4.29 0.41
N VAL A 304 17.29 -4.63 -0.86
CA VAL A 304 16.19 -4.75 -1.84
C VAL A 304 16.34 -6.09 -2.52
N GLU A 305 15.24 -6.79 -2.65
CA GLU A 305 15.20 -8.11 -3.28
C GLU A 305 14.15 -8.13 -4.38
N SER A 306 14.38 -8.92 -5.42
CA SER A 306 13.39 -9.21 -6.44
C SER A 306 13.19 -10.71 -6.59
N TYR A 307 11.93 -11.12 -6.73
CA TYR A 307 11.57 -12.51 -6.96
C TYR A 307 11.60 -12.82 -8.45
N ASN A 308 12.43 -13.79 -8.83
CA ASN A 308 12.52 -14.30 -10.18
C ASN A 308 11.48 -15.43 -10.34
N PRO A 309 10.38 -15.23 -11.07
CA PRO A 309 9.33 -16.23 -11.18
C PRO A 309 9.73 -17.46 -12.00
N VAL A 310 10.73 -17.35 -12.87
CA VAL A 310 11.24 -18.45 -13.67
C VAL A 310 12.14 -19.36 -12.82
N LYS A 311 13.10 -18.78 -12.11
CA LYS A 311 14.02 -19.51 -11.21
C LYS A 311 13.37 -19.85 -9.87
N LYS A 312 12.21 -19.24 -9.55
CA LYS A 312 11.48 -19.38 -8.28
C LYS A 312 12.34 -19.10 -7.05
N ARG A 313 13.11 -18.03 -7.11
CA ARG A 313 13.96 -17.59 -6.02
C ARG A 313 14.10 -16.08 -5.98
N TRP A 314 14.46 -15.58 -4.80
CA TRP A 314 14.76 -14.17 -4.57
C TRP A 314 16.21 -13.88 -4.85
N GLU A 315 16.46 -12.73 -5.47
CA GLU A 315 17.79 -12.22 -5.82
C GLU A 315 17.93 -10.81 -5.28
N TYR A 316 19.11 -10.46 -4.76
CA TYR A 316 19.37 -9.09 -4.35
C TYR A 316 19.35 -8.15 -5.56
N ALA A 317 18.73 -7.00 -5.38
CA ALA A 317 18.78 -5.88 -6.30
C ALA A 317 19.63 -4.75 -5.68
N ALA A 318 19.79 -3.63 -6.40
CA ALA A 318 20.51 -2.48 -5.88
C ALA A 318 19.89 -2.02 -4.55
N PRO A 319 20.72 -1.77 -3.51
CA PRO A 319 20.20 -1.41 -2.20
C PRO A 319 19.53 -0.04 -2.20
N LEU A 320 18.64 0.16 -1.24
CA LEU A 320 17.95 1.42 -1.01
C LEU A 320 18.98 2.50 -0.63
N PRO A 321 19.01 3.63 -1.34
CA PRO A 321 19.98 4.69 -1.03
C PRO A 321 19.88 5.23 0.39
N SER A 322 18.65 5.31 0.92
CA SER A 322 18.38 5.74 2.30
C SER A 322 17.61 4.66 3.06
N PRO A 323 18.26 3.89 3.94
CA PRO A 323 17.60 2.80 4.69
C PRO A 323 16.42 3.32 5.50
N ARG A 324 15.27 2.70 5.33
CA ARG A 324 14.01 3.16 5.95
C ARG A 324 13.01 2.03 6.14
N CYS A 325 12.12 2.21 7.11
CA CYS A 325 10.91 1.43 7.28
C CYS A 325 9.68 2.35 7.31
N SER A 326 8.50 1.80 7.34
CA SER A 326 7.22 2.54 7.41
C SER A 326 7.07 3.59 6.30
N CYS A 327 7.69 3.36 5.14
CA CYS A 327 7.54 4.26 4.00
C CYS A 327 6.12 4.21 3.45
N ALA A 328 5.60 5.36 3.04
CA ALA A 328 4.51 5.37 2.10
C ALA A 328 5.02 4.91 0.73
N SER A 329 4.21 4.19 0.00
CA SER A 329 4.59 3.68 -1.30
C SER A 329 3.51 3.95 -2.35
N LEU A 330 3.96 4.08 -3.57
CA LEU A 330 3.09 4.25 -4.71
C LEU A 330 3.74 3.60 -5.92
N GLN A 331 2.96 2.82 -6.65
CA GLN A 331 3.44 2.11 -7.81
C GLN A 331 2.80 2.64 -9.08
N THR A 332 3.63 2.90 -10.08
CA THR A 332 3.24 3.10 -11.47
C THR A 332 3.72 1.89 -12.29
N PRO A 333 3.37 1.78 -13.58
CA PRO A 333 3.86 0.66 -14.40
C PRO A 333 5.38 0.53 -14.46
N HIS A 334 6.12 1.64 -14.29
CA HIS A 334 7.59 1.67 -14.44
C HIS A 334 8.35 2.07 -13.18
N MET A 335 7.66 2.50 -12.12
CA MET A 335 8.29 3.03 -10.92
C MET A 335 7.60 2.54 -9.66
N LEU A 336 8.41 2.25 -8.65
CA LEU A 336 7.95 2.00 -7.28
C LEU A 336 8.57 3.06 -6.37
N PHE A 337 7.73 3.97 -5.89
CA PHE A 337 8.16 5.06 -5.00
C PHE A 337 8.19 4.61 -3.55
N LEU A 338 9.24 5.02 -2.85
CA LEU A 338 9.35 4.95 -1.39
C LEU A 338 9.46 6.38 -0.86
N ILE A 339 8.50 6.76 -0.03
CA ILE A 339 8.28 8.16 0.34
C ILE A 339 8.29 8.29 1.86
N GLY A 340 9.20 9.11 2.37
CA GLY A 340 9.28 9.37 3.80
C GLY A 340 9.56 8.12 4.63
N GLY A 341 8.78 7.91 5.66
CA GLY A 341 8.96 6.80 6.60
C GLY A 341 9.92 7.13 7.72
N VAL A 342 10.59 6.12 8.26
CA VAL A 342 11.44 6.24 9.44
C VAL A 342 12.85 5.74 9.15
N ALA A 343 13.83 6.59 9.42
CA ALA A 343 15.25 6.25 9.49
C ALA A 343 15.72 6.33 10.96
N GLN A 344 16.24 7.48 11.40
CA GLN A 344 16.47 7.79 12.81
C GLN A 344 15.39 8.73 13.38
N GLY A 345 14.27 8.82 12.70
CA GLY A 345 13.13 9.69 12.91
C GLY A 345 12.41 9.83 11.59
N PRO A 346 11.36 10.67 11.49
CA PRO A 346 10.68 10.88 10.24
C PRO A 346 11.63 11.32 9.13
N SER A 347 11.50 10.73 7.96
CA SER A 347 12.37 10.96 6.81
C SER A 347 11.70 11.90 5.81
N ASN A 348 12.49 12.66 5.07
CA ASN A 348 12.05 13.44 3.92
C ASN A 348 12.51 12.85 2.58
N ALA A 349 13.10 11.66 2.59
CA ALA A 349 13.63 11.05 1.39
C ALA A 349 12.50 10.58 0.46
N VAL A 350 12.71 10.78 -0.83
CA VAL A 350 11.85 10.27 -1.90
C VAL A 350 12.73 9.58 -2.94
N GLU A 351 12.53 8.30 -3.09
CA GLU A 351 13.32 7.46 -3.99
C GLU A 351 12.39 6.54 -4.77
N ALA A 352 12.75 6.23 -6.00
CA ALA A 352 11.97 5.31 -6.82
C ALA A 352 12.87 4.24 -7.43
N LEU A 353 12.43 3.00 -7.31
CA LEU A 353 12.99 1.90 -8.06
C LEU A 353 12.35 1.92 -9.46
N CYS A 354 13.16 1.99 -10.47
CA CYS A 354 12.73 2.19 -11.84
C CYS A 354 13.10 1.00 -12.71
N LEU A 355 12.22 0.72 -13.68
CA LEU A 355 12.44 -0.32 -14.68
C LEU A 355 13.06 0.30 -15.91
N ARG A 356 14.23 -0.21 -16.32
CA ARG A 356 14.90 0.16 -17.58
C ARG A 356 14.86 -1.05 -18.50
N GLU A 357 14.42 -0.82 -19.74
CA GLU A 357 14.59 -1.80 -20.79
C GLU A 357 15.98 -1.61 -21.40
N THR A 358 16.81 -2.66 -21.36
CA THR A 358 18.08 -2.68 -22.05
C THR A 358 17.86 -3.25 -23.43
N VAL A 359 18.24 -2.46 -24.45
CA VAL A 359 18.17 -2.86 -25.86
C VAL A 359 19.25 -3.87 -26.16
#